data_51f879e182251417635d5c9d68588a3a
#
_entry.id   51f879e182251417635d5c9d68588a3a
#
_cell.length_a   1.000
_cell.length_b   1.000
_cell.length_c   1.000
_cell.angle_alpha   90.00
_cell.angle_beta   90.00
_cell.angle_gamma   90.00
#
_symmetry.space_group_name_H-M   'P 1'
#
loop_
_entity.id
_entity.type
_entity.pdbx_description
1 polymer ?
#
loop_
_entity_poly.entity_id
_entity_poly.type
_entity_poly.pdbx_seq_one_letter_code
_entity_poly.pdbx_strand_id
1 'polypeptide(L)'
;QKNHRGHTAQDVRNAAKWITAAGFSLGLQMMIGLDGSTPEQERETLQELLALHPDTLRIYPLVVLKGTELAERVQNGSFVLYDWETVLELCADALCACRHQGVRVIRCGLHAEDTVQSEAIAGFYHPAFRELVESRLCLRVLKQWMQQHPQEIMAEVQVAPGWSSRVAGHHACNRAACREAGVSLRIIETAAIPAGMLRIGKDGYDVFQIAGTARI
;
A
#
# COMPACT_ATOMS: atom_id res chain seq x y z
N GLN A 1 7.51 -18.21 -14.88
CA GLN A 1 7.35 -18.49 -16.34
C GLN A 1 6.18 -17.70 -16.94
N LYS A 2 5.00 -17.62 -16.28
CA LYS A 2 3.79 -16.92 -16.80
C LYS A 2 4.00 -15.44 -17.15
N ASN A 3 4.87 -14.72 -16.43
CA ASN A 3 5.09 -13.29 -16.61
C ASN A 3 6.34 -12.97 -17.44
N HIS A 4 6.92 -13.92 -18.15
CA HIS A 4 8.08 -13.78 -19.07
C HIS A 4 9.25 -12.96 -18.51
N ARG A 5 9.51 -13.02 -17.19
CA ARG A 5 10.50 -12.15 -16.52
C ARG A 5 11.96 -12.57 -16.73
N GLY A 6 12.24 -13.75 -17.30
CA GLY A 6 13.57 -14.20 -17.67
C GLY A 6 14.53 -14.52 -16.51
N HIS A 7 14.05 -14.49 -15.26
CA HIS A 7 14.83 -14.82 -14.07
C HIS A 7 13.99 -15.56 -13.03
N THR A 8 14.67 -16.23 -12.09
CA THR A 8 14.05 -17.00 -11.01
C THR A 8 14.19 -16.29 -9.66
N ALA A 9 13.46 -16.76 -8.65
CA ALA A 9 13.66 -16.32 -7.28
C ALA A 9 15.10 -16.58 -6.77
N GLN A 10 15.76 -17.66 -7.27
CA GLN A 10 17.15 -17.94 -6.92
C GLN A 10 18.12 -16.91 -7.50
N ASP A 11 17.86 -16.40 -8.71
CA ASP A 11 18.68 -15.35 -9.32
C ASP A 11 18.58 -14.05 -8.51
N VAL A 12 17.39 -13.72 -8.02
CA VAL A 12 17.18 -12.57 -7.12
C VAL A 12 17.97 -12.73 -5.81
N ARG A 13 17.91 -13.90 -5.18
CA ARG A 13 18.68 -14.21 -3.96
C ARG A 13 20.18 -14.13 -4.19
N ASN A 14 20.67 -14.64 -5.33
CA ASN A 14 22.08 -14.57 -5.67
C ASN A 14 22.54 -13.14 -5.93
N ALA A 15 21.76 -12.36 -6.68
CA ALA A 15 22.04 -10.95 -6.93
C ALA A 15 22.07 -10.14 -5.63
N ALA A 16 21.11 -10.35 -4.72
CA ALA A 16 21.09 -9.70 -3.42
C ALA A 16 22.37 -9.99 -2.61
N LYS A 17 22.82 -11.25 -2.56
CA LYS A 17 24.07 -11.64 -1.89
C LYS A 17 25.29 -10.94 -2.49
N TRP A 18 25.39 -10.85 -3.82
CA TRP A 18 26.53 -10.20 -4.48
C TRP A 18 26.56 -8.70 -4.22
N ILE A 19 25.39 -8.03 -4.28
CA ILE A 19 25.25 -6.59 -4.01
C ILE A 19 25.71 -6.29 -2.57
N THR A 20 25.20 -7.05 -1.60
CA THR A 20 25.53 -6.87 -0.18
C THR A 20 27.01 -7.19 0.11
N ALA A 21 27.53 -8.29 -0.47
CA ALA A 21 28.94 -8.66 -0.32
C ALA A 21 29.90 -7.63 -0.91
N ALA A 22 29.46 -6.90 -1.94
CA ALA A 22 30.24 -5.80 -2.52
C ALA A 22 30.12 -4.48 -1.74
N GLY A 23 29.38 -4.45 -0.63
CA GLY A 23 29.22 -3.27 0.24
C GLY A 23 28.22 -2.22 -0.28
N PHE A 24 27.36 -2.57 -1.25
CA PHE A 24 26.32 -1.68 -1.76
C PHE A 24 25.01 -1.83 -0.98
N SER A 25 24.24 -0.75 -0.93
CA SER A 25 22.86 -0.78 -0.43
C SER A 25 21.98 -1.64 -1.34
N LEU A 26 21.18 -2.53 -0.74
CA LEU A 26 20.27 -3.41 -1.46
C LEU A 26 18.92 -2.73 -1.65
N GLY A 27 18.56 -2.45 -2.91
CA GLY A 27 17.22 -2.02 -3.29
C GLY A 27 16.47 -3.14 -4.02
N LEU A 28 15.29 -3.50 -3.52
CA LEU A 28 14.43 -4.49 -4.17
C LEU A 28 13.14 -3.86 -4.71
N GLN A 29 12.47 -4.60 -5.56
CA GLN A 29 11.19 -4.20 -6.16
C GLN A 29 10.26 -5.39 -6.20
N MET A 30 8.98 -5.18 -5.84
CA MET A 30 7.91 -6.13 -6.07
C MET A 30 6.81 -5.53 -6.93
N MET A 31 6.08 -6.38 -7.62
CA MET A 31 4.82 -6.04 -8.26
C MET A 31 3.68 -6.78 -7.57
N ILE A 32 2.52 -6.15 -7.51
CA ILE A 32 1.30 -6.73 -6.93
C ILE A 32 0.25 -6.88 -8.03
N GLY A 33 -0.40 -8.05 -8.08
CA GLY A 33 -1.46 -8.35 -9.03
C GLY A 33 -0.97 -8.98 -10.33
N LEU A 34 0.22 -9.60 -10.35
CA LEU A 34 0.73 -10.32 -11.52
C LEU A 34 -0.10 -11.57 -11.82
N ASP A 35 -0.11 -11.97 -13.10
CA ASP A 35 -0.81 -13.18 -13.53
C ASP A 35 -0.34 -14.42 -12.78
N GLY A 36 -1.31 -15.17 -12.27
CA GLY A 36 -1.09 -16.40 -11.51
C GLY A 36 -0.69 -16.21 -10.05
N SER A 37 -0.67 -14.98 -9.54
CA SER A 37 -0.53 -14.69 -8.10
C SER A 37 -1.88 -14.78 -7.38
N THR A 38 -1.82 -15.10 -6.08
CA THR A 38 -2.92 -14.92 -5.12
C THR A 38 -2.52 -13.91 -4.05
N PRO A 39 -3.46 -13.32 -3.31
CA PRO A 39 -3.13 -12.41 -2.21
C PRO A 39 -2.18 -13.02 -1.16
N GLU A 40 -2.29 -14.33 -0.90
CA GLU A 40 -1.42 -15.07 0.01
C GLU A 40 0.01 -15.15 -0.55
N GLN A 41 0.16 -15.50 -1.83
CA GLN A 41 1.46 -15.57 -2.49
C GLN A 41 2.13 -14.20 -2.63
N GLU A 42 1.35 -13.11 -2.75
CA GLU A 42 1.90 -11.74 -2.71
C GLU A 42 2.50 -11.44 -1.32
N ARG A 43 1.83 -11.85 -0.24
CA ARG A 43 2.35 -11.72 1.13
C ARG A 43 3.60 -12.58 1.36
N GLU A 44 3.59 -13.83 0.88
CA GLU A 44 4.76 -14.72 0.93
C GLU A 44 5.95 -14.10 0.18
N THR A 45 5.72 -13.59 -1.03
CA THR A 45 6.75 -12.89 -1.82
C THR A 45 7.34 -11.70 -1.05
N LEU A 46 6.49 -10.91 -0.39
CA LEU A 46 6.95 -9.80 0.45
C LEU A 46 7.85 -10.30 1.59
N GLN A 47 7.46 -11.38 2.29
CA GLN A 47 8.26 -11.94 3.38
C GLN A 47 9.61 -12.47 2.87
N GLU A 48 9.63 -13.15 1.72
CA GLU A 48 10.88 -13.60 1.10
C GLU A 48 11.81 -12.43 0.73
N LEU A 49 11.26 -11.33 0.20
CA LEU A 49 12.03 -10.14 -0.14
C LEU A 49 12.58 -9.46 1.13
N LEU A 50 11.78 -9.34 2.18
CA LEU A 50 12.19 -8.76 3.45
C LEU A 50 13.26 -9.60 4.17
N ALA A 51 13.21 -10.93 4.03
CA ALA A 51 14.24 -11.85 4.56
C ALA A 51 15.62 -11.66 3.91
N LEU A 52 15.72 -10.95 2.79
CA LEU A 52 16.99 -10.54 2.18
C LEU A 52 17.56 -9.26 2.80
N HIS A 53 16.89 -8.68 3.79
CA HIS A 53 17.29 -7.46 4.51
C HIS A 53 17.60 -6.27 3.58
N PRO A 54 16.68 -5.87 2.67
CA PRO A 54 16.92 -4.75 1.78
C PRO A 54 16.91 -3.42 2.55
N ASP A 55 17.70 -2.44 2.10
CA ASP A 55 17.65 -1.07 2.61
C ASP A 55 16.41 -0.33 2.10
N THR A 56 16.01 -0.66 0.87
CA THR A 56 14.86 -0.01 0.21
C THR A 56 14.00 -1.00 -0.57
N LEU A 57 12.69 -0.69 -0.63
CA LEU A 57 11.74 -1.43 -1.48
C LEU A 57 10.92 -0.47 -2.35
N ARG A 58 10.61 -0.92 -3.58
CA ARG A 58 9.57 -0.33 -4.44
C ARG A 58 8.42 -1.31 -4.56
N ILE A 59 7.20 -0.79 -4.46
CA ILE A 59 5.95 -1.57 -4.57
C ILE A 59 5.18 -1.02 -5.75
N TYR A 60 4.99 -1.82 -6.79
CA TYR A 60 4.28 -1.43 -8.00
C TYR A 60 3.02 -2.28 -8.20
N PRO A 61 1.83 -1.69 -8.07
CA PRO A 61 0.62 -2.37 -8.50
C PRO A 61 0.63 -2.55 -10.02
N LEU A 62 0.00 -3.62 -10.48
CA LEU A 62 -0.09 -3.92 -11.90
C LEU A 62 -0.86 -2.82 -12.64
N VAL A 63 -0.30 -2.37 -13.75
CA VAL A 63 -0.98 -1.52 -14.73
C VAL A 63 -0.90 -2.19 -16.09
N VAL A 64 -2.03 -2.29 -16.75
CA VAL A 64 -2.17 -2.92 -18.08
C VAL A 64 -2.11 -1.84 -19.14
N LEU A 65 -1.10 -1.91 -20.00
CA LEU A 65 -0.88 -0.93 -21.05
C LEU A 65 -1.47 -1.42 -22.39
N LYS A 66 -1.98 -0.50 -23.17
CA LYS A 66 -2.50 -0.74 -24.52
C LYS A 66 -1.45 -1.44 -25.41
N GLY A 67 -1.91 -2.35 -26.28
CA GLY A 67 -1.05 -3.06 -27.23
C GLY A 67 -0.13 -4.13 -26.62
N THR A 68 -0.36 -4.50 -25.36
CA THR A 68 0.38 -5.62 -24.72
C THR A 68 -0.43 -6.91 -24.75
N GLU A 69 0.25 -8.06 -24.72
CA GLU A 69 -0.39 -9.37 -24.57
C GLU A 69 -1.33 -9.41 -23.35
N LEU A 70 -0.92 -8.77 -22.26
CA LEU A 70 -1.74 -8.71 -21.04
C LEU A 70 -3.04 -7.93 -21.27
N ALA A 71 -3.01 -6.88 -22.11
CA ALA A 71 -4.20 -6.14 -22.48
C ALA A 71 -5.22 -7.02 -23.23
N GLU A 72 -4.75 -7.84 -24.17
CA GLU A 72 -5.58 -8.81 -24.90
C GLU A 72 -6.20 -9.83 -23.94
N ARG A 73 -5.41 -10.32 -22.99
CA ARG A 73 -5.85 -11.30 -22.00
C ARG A 73 -6.88 -10.74 -21.01
N VAL A 74 -6.77 -9.48 -20.63
CA VAL A 74 -7.80 -8.80 -19.83
C VAL A 74 -9.07 -8.61 -20.64
N GLN A 75 -8.96 -8.18 -21.90
CA GLN A 75 -10.11 -7.92 -22.78
C GLN A 75 -10.91 -9.21 -23.12
N ASN A 76 -10.22 -10.33 -23.32
CA ASN A 76 -10.87 -11.62 -23.63
C ASN A 76 -11.25 -12.44 -22.38
N GLY A 77 -11.00 -11.89 -21.16
CA GLY A 77 -11.38 -12.52 -19.90
C GLY A 77 -10.47 -13.68 -19.45
N SER A 78 -9.36 -13.95 -20.16
CA SER A 78 -8.40 -15.00 -19.75
C SER A 78 -7.47 -14.59 -18.62
N PHE A 79 -7.47 -13.30 -18.23
CA PHE A 79 -6.84 -12.79 -17.03
C PHE A 79 -7.82 -11.85 -16.28
N VAL A 80 -8.04 -12.16 -15.00
CA VAL A 80 -8.90 -11.37 -14.11
C VAL A 80 -8.03 -10.61 -13.12
N LEU A 81 -8.16 -9.28 -13.13
CA LEU A 81 -7.47 -8.41 -12.18
C LEU A 81 -8.05 -8.59 -10.77
N TYR A 82 -7.24 -8.33 -9.74
CA TYR A 82 -7.77 -8.10 -8.40
C TYR A 82 -8.75 -6.91 -8.40
N ASP A 83 -9.56 -6.79 -7.37
CA ASP A 83 -10.26 -5.53 -7.10
C ASP A 83 -9.33 -4.50 -6.44
N TRP A 84 -9.75 -3.23 -6.45
CA TRP A 84 -9.00 -2.13 -5.86
C TRP A 84 -8.79 -2.29 -4.35
N GLU A 85 -9.78 -2.82 -3.63
CA GLU A 85 -9.71 -3.05 -2.19
C GLU A 85 -8.59 -4.03 -1.85
N THR A 86 -8.55 -5.16 -2.55
CA THR A 86 -7.51 -6.18 -2.39
C THR A 86 -6.11 -5.59 -2.61
N VAL A 87 -5.92 -4.81 -3.68
CA VAL A 87 -4.60 -4.23 -3.98
C VAL A 87 -4.20 -3.17 -2.96
N LEU A 88 -5.12 -2.32 -2.54
CA LEU A 88 -4.84 -1.31 -1.51
C LEU A 88 -4.49 -1.97 -0.17
N GLU A 89 -5.20 -3.05 0.22
CA GLU A 89 -4.89 -3.81 1.44
C GLU A 89 -3.51 -4.49 1.36
N LEU A 90 -3.17 -5.15 0.24
CA LEU A 90 -1.85 -5.76 0.04
C LEU A 90 -0.72 -4.72 0.10
N CYS A 91 -0.92 -3.55 -0.53
CA CYS A 91 0.06 -2.46 -0.46
C CYS A 91 0.17 -1.87 0.96
N ALA A 92 -0.94 -1.76 1.69
CA ALA A 92 -0.96 -1.31 3.07
C ALA A 92 -0.20 -2.27 4.00
N ASP A 93 -0.45 -3.59 3.86
CA ASP A 93 0.28 -4.63 4.57
C ASP A 93 1.79 -4.56 4.26
N ALA A 94 2.15 -4.33 3.00
CA ALA A 94 3.54 -4.19 2.59
C ALA A 94 4.21 -2.95 3.21
N LEU A 95 3.53 -1.79 3.28
CA LEU A 95 4.05 -0.60 3.95
C LEU A 95 4.29 -0.85 5.44
N CYS A 96 3.35 -1.53 6.13
CA CYS A 96 3.48 -1.89 7.53
C CYS A 96 4.66 -2.84 7.76
N ALA A 97 4.75 -3.94 6.99
CA ALA A 97 5.82 -4.92 7.12
C ALA A 97 7.20 -4.30 6.89
N CYS A 98 7.36 -3.47 5.86
CA CYS A 98 8.58 -2.72 5.60
C CYS A 98 8.94 -1.80 6.78
N ARG A 99 7.96 -1.07 7.32
CA ARG A 99 8.16 -0.17 8.47
C ARG A 99 8.65 -0.93 9.69
N HIS A 100 8.04 -2.09 10.00
CA HIS A 100 8.43 -2.94 11.13
C HIS A 100 9.86 -3.47 11.02
N GLN A 101 10.34 -3.73 9.80
CA GLN A 101 11.69 -4.23 9.55
C GLN A 101 12.72 -3.13 9.24
N GLY A 102 12.34 -1.86 9.35
CA GLY A 102 13.23 -0.73 9.08
C GLY A 102 13.53 -0.52 7.59
N VAL A 103 12.81 -1.19 6.69
CA VAL A 103 12.98 -1.07 5.23
C VAL A 103 12.28 0.19 4.72
N ARG A 104 13.00 1.04 4.03
CA ARG A 104 12.44 2.28 3.49
C ARG A 104 11.71 2.03 2.16
N VAL A 105 10.40 2.19 2.13
CA VAL A 105 9.64 2.18 0.87
C VAL A 105 9.83 3.49 0.15
N ILE A 106 10.65 3.49 -0.89
CA ILE A 106 10.99 4.68 -1.69
C ILE A 106 9.96 4.97 -2.77
N ARG A 107 9.13 3.99 -3.14
CA ARG A 107 8.04 4.14 -4.10
C ARG A 107 6.91 3.15 -3.78
N CYS A 108 5.68 3.66 -3.81
CA CYS A 108 4.46 2.86 -3.81
C CYS A 108 3.52 3.44 -4.87
N GLY A 109 3.25 2.67 -5.94
CA GLY A 109 2.57 3.13 -7.16
C GLY A 109 3.54 3.59 -8.25
N LEU A 110 3.06 3.66 -9.49
CA LEU A 110 3.84 4.12 -10.64
C LEU A 110 4.07 5.64 -10.61
N HIS A 111 5.03 6.10 -11.38
CA HIS A 111 5.22 7.53 -11.61
C HIS A 111 4.01 8.12 -12.35
N ALA A 112 3.68 9.36 -12.03
CA ALA A 112 2.73 10.14 -12.81
C ALA A 112 3.43 10.60 -14.09
N GLU A 113 3.45 9.73 -15.10
CA GLU A 113 3.95 10.03 -16.44
C GLU A 113 2.77 10.08 -17.40
N ASP A 114 2.73 11.09 -18.27
CA ASP A 114 1.63 11.28 -19.22
C ASP A 114 1.44 10.06 -20.12
N THR A 115 2.54 9.40 -20.50
CA THR A 115 2.54 8.17 -21.30
C THR A 115 1.86 7.01 -20.59
N VAL A 116 2.14 6.79 -19.31
CA VAL A 116 1.48 5.74 -18.55
C VAL A 116 -0.01 6.06 -18.38
N GLN A 117 -0.35 7.32 -18.12
CA GLN A 117 -1.74 7.73 -17.96
C GLN A 117 -2.55 7.55 -19.24
N SER A 118 -1.98 7.88 -20.41
CA SER A 118 -2.66 7.78 -21.70
C SER A 118 -2.74 6.34 -22.22
N GLU A 119 -1.79 5.47 -21.87
CA GLU A 119 -1.70 4.10 -22.38
C GLU A 119 -2.30 3.06 -21.42
N ALA A 120 -2.59 3.44 -20.16
CA ALA A 120 -3.21 2.53 -19.19
C ALA A 120 -4.67 2.27 -19.55
N ILE A 121 -5.01 1.01 -19.84
CA ILE A 121 -6.39 0.59 -20.16
C ILE A 121 -7.07 -0.15 -19.02
N ALA A 122 -6.30 -0.67 -18.07
CA ALA A 122 -6.79 -1.39 -16.90
C ALA A 122 -5.71 -1.45 -15.81
N GLY A 123 -6.05 -2.03 -14.65
CA GLY A 123 -5.15 -2.18 -13.52
C GLY A 123 -5.26 -0.99 -12.55
N PHE A 124 -4.17 -0.71 -11.80
CA PHE A 124 -4.23 0.09 -10.58
C PHE A 124 -3.38 1.36 -10.70
N TYR A 125 -3.56 2.10 -11.80
CA TYR A 125 -2.90 3.39 -11.97
C TYR A 125 -3.68 4.51 -11.26
N HIS A 126 -2.98 5.24 -10.41
CA HIS A 126 -3.46 6.49 -9.83
C HIS A 126 -2.26 7.41 -9.54
N PRO A 127 -2.27 8.70 -9.92
CA PRO A 127 -1.12 9.60 -9.71
C PRO A 127 -0.75 9.76 -8.24
N ALA A 128 -1.73 9.68 -7.34
CA ALA A 128 -1.55 9.73 -5.89
C ALA A 128 -1.73 8.33 -5.24
N PHE A 129 -1.30 7.24 -5.89
CA PHE A 129 -1.55 5.87 -5.43
C PHE A 129 -1.09 5.65 -3.98
N ARG A 130 0.09 6.15 -3.61
CA ARG A 130 0.58 6.05 -2.23
C ARG A 130 -0.37 6.69 -1.22
N GLU A 131 -0.99 7.82 -1.56
CA GLU A 131 -1.95 8.48 -0.66
C GLU A 131 -3.21 7.64 -0.45
N LEU A 132 -3.65 6.90 -1.49
CA LEU A 132 -4.76 5.95 -1.36
C LEU A 132 -4.42 4.83 -0.38
N VAL A 133 -3.19 4.29 -0.45
CA VAL A 133 -2.72 3.26 0.49
C VAL A 133 -2.60 3.81 1.91
N GLU A 134 -2.02 4.99 2.08
CA GLU A 134 -1.92 5.67 3.39
C GLU A 134 -3.30 6.01 3.95
N SER A 135 -4.26 6.36 3.09
CA SER A 135 -5.66 6.56 3.49
C SER A 135 -6.31 5.26 4.00
N ARG A 136 -5.98 4.12 3.40
CA ARG A 136 -6.43 2.81 3.89
C ARG A 136 -5.87 2.52 5.29
N LEU A 137 -4.62 2.85 5.54
CA LEU A 137 -4.00 2.73 6.87
C LEU A 137 -4.70 3.64 7.89
N CYS A 138 -5.01 4.89 7.51
CA CYS A 138 -5.80 5.78 8.38
C CYS A 138 -7.18 5.20 8.70
N LEU A 139 -7.85 4.57 7.73
CA LEU A 139 -9.13 3.92 7.97
C LEU A 139 -9.02 2.76 8.97
N ARG A 140 -7.94 1.97 8.90
CA ARG A 140 -7.68 0.90 9.89
C ARG A 140 -7.57 1.48 11.30
N VAL A 141 -6.82 2.59 11.47
CA VAL A 141 -6.73 3.31 12.76
C VAL A 141 -8.11 3.74 13.24
N LEU A 142 -8.88 4.42 12.38
CA LEU A 142 -10.21 4.90 12.72
C LEU A 142 -11.14 3.76 13.15
N LYS A 143 -11.14 2.64 12.41
CA LYS A 143 -11.92 1.45 12.76
C LYS A 143 -11.51 0.86 14.10
N GLN A 144 -10.20 0.74 14.35
CA GLN A 144 -9.70 0.26 15.64
C GLN A 144 -10.12 1.19 16.78
N TRP A 145 -9.97 2.51 16.60
CA TRP A 145 -10.38 3.48 17.61
C TRP A 145 -11.89 3.40 17.90
N MET A 146 -12.74 3.32 16.88
CA MET A 146 -14.19 3.17 17.05
C MET A 146 -14.55 1.88 17.81
N GLN A 147 -13.84 0.79 17.57
CA GLN A 147 -14.05 -0.47 18.32
C GLN A 147 -13.66 -0.34 19.80
N GLN A 148 -12.61 0.44 20.11
CA GLN A 148 -12.14 0.69 21.48
C GLN A 148 -13.02 1.71 22.21
N HIS A 149 -13.73 2.57 21.49
CA HIS A 149 -14.53 3.67 22.01
C HIS A 149 -15.99 3.63 21.48
N PRO A 150 -16.76 2.57 21.77
CA PRO A 150 -18.07 2.32 21.14
C PRO A 150 -19.15 3.33 21.55
N GLN A 151 -18.90 4.16 22.58
CA GLN A 151 -19.83 5.19 23.05
C GLN A 151 -19.53 6.57 22.44
N GLU A 152 -18.41 6.72 21.79
CA GLU A 152 -18.00 8.01 21.21
C GLU A 152 -18.71 8.25 19.87
N ILE A 153 -19.28 9.41 19.71
CA ILE A 153 -20.00 9.83 18.50
C ILE A 153 -19.19 10.83 17.65
N MET A 154 -18.03 11.25 18.15
CA MET A 154 -17.14 12.19 17.46
C MET A 154 -15.68 11.80 17.67
N ALA A 155 -14.95 11.63 16.57
CA ALA A 155 -13.51 11.47 16.56
C ALA A 155 -12.84 12.79 16.13
N GLU A 156 -12.17 13.48 17.07
CA GLU A 156 -11.28 14.59 16.74
C GLU A 156 -9.87 14.06 16.50
N VAL A 157 -9.43 14.10 15.25
CA VAL A 157 -8.16 13.54 14.79
C VAL A 157 -7.17 14.66 14.49
N GLN A 158 -6.08 14.68 15.23
CA GLN A 158 -4.96 15.60 14.97
C GLN A 158 -3.90 14.89 14.13
N VAL A 159 -3.41 15.58 13.11
CA VAL A 159 -2.48 15.06 12.10
C VAL A 159 -1.43 16.07 11.69
N ALA A 160 -0.35 15.61 11.07
CA ALA A 160 0.62 16.49 10.44
C ALA A 160 -0.01 17.33 9.31
N PRO A 161 0.55 18.53 9.02
CA PRO A 161 0.17 19.29 7.83
C PRO A 161 0.25 18.44 6.56
N GLY A 162 -0.79 18.51 5.69
CA GLY A 162 -0.92 17.74 4.47
C GLY A 162 -1.41 16.29 4.65
N TRP A 163 -1.80 15.88 5.88
CA TRP A 163 -2.34 14.52 6.12
C TRP A 163 -3.88 14.47 6.19
N SER A 164 -4.55 15.61 6.16
CA SER A 164 -6.02 15.68 6.24
C SER A 164 -6.72 14.89 5.15
N SER A 165 -6.20 14.91 3.91
CA SER A 165 -6.75 14.18 2.76
C SER A 165 -6.69 12.66 2.98
N ARG A 166 -5.59 12.16 3.56
CA ARG A 166 -5.40 10.72 3.85
C ARG A 166 -6.38 10.24 4.92
N VAL A 167 -6.58 11.06 5.96
CA VAL A 167 -7.53 10.72 7.03
C VAL A 167 -8.98 10.82 6.54
N ALA A 168 -9.31 11.84 5.75
CA ALA A 168 -10.65 12.00 5.18
C ALA A 168 -10.99 10.87 4.18
N GLY A 169 -9.96 10.34 3.50
CA GLY A 169 -10.09 9.36 2.44
C GLY A 169 -10.36 9.98 1.07
N HIS A 170 -10.00 9.25 0.02
CA HIS A 170 -10.30 9.67 -1.35
C HIS A 170 -11.83 9.81 -1.52
N HIS A 171 -12.27 10.93 -2.10
CA HIS A 171 -13.69 11.28 -2.14
C HIS A 171 -14.40 11.19 -0.78
N ALA A 172 -13.68 11.48 0.31
CA ALA A 172 -14.19 11.44 1.69
C ALA A 172 -14.71 10.05 2.13
N CYS A 173 -14.19 8.95 1.57
CA CYS A 173 -14.65 7.59 1.85
C CYS A 173 -14.47 7.20 3.33
N ASN A 174 -13.37 7.62 3.99
CA ASN A 174 -13.17 7.35 5.42
C ASN A 174 -14.15 8.14 6.29
N ARG A 175 -14.49 9.39 5.91
CA ARG A 175 -15.55 10.16 6.57
C ARG A 175 -16.91 9.47 6.44
N ALA A 176 -17.20 8.93 5.26
CA ALA A 176 -18.44 8.18 5.03
C ALA A 176 -18.49 6.93 5.92
N ALA A 177 -17.41 6.14 5.96
CA ALA A 177 -17.32 4.95 6.80
C ALA A 177 -17.48 5.26 8.31
N CYS A 178 -16.87 6.34 8.80
CA CYS A 178 -17.07 6.78 10.19
C CYS A 178 -18.53 7.17 10.44
N ARG A 179 -19.15 7.92 9.53
CA ARG A 179 -20.55 8.35 9.65
C ARG A 179 -21.52 7.17 9.65
N GLU A 180 -21.29 6.17 8.81
CA GLU A 180 -22.06 4.91 8.78
C GLU A 180 -21.95 4.15 10.10
N ALA A 181 -20.81 4.25 10.78
CA ALA A 181 -20.61 3.72 12.12
C ALA A 181 -21.14 4.64 13.24
N GLY A 182 -21.83 5.74 12.92
CA GLY A 182 -22.39 6.69 13.89
C GLY A 182 -21.39 7.71 14.43
N VAL A 183 -20.18 7.81 13.86
CA VAL A 183 -19.12 8.68 14.35
C VAL A 183 -18.88 9.86 13.39
N SER A 184 -18.92 11.08 13.91
CA SER A 184 -18.52 12.30 13.18
C SER A 184 -17.00 12.46 13.22
N LEU A 185 -16.37 12.72 12.07
CA LEU A 185 -14.92 12.86 11.95
C LEU A 185 -14.54 14.34 11.80
N ARG A 186 -13.82 14.87 12.80
CA ARG A 186 -13.19 16.20 12.75
C ARG A 186 -11.68 16.04 12.61
N ILE A 187 -11.08 16.68 11.60
CA ILE A 187 -9.65 16.57 11.31
C ILE A 187 -9.00 17.95 11.57
N ILE A 188 -7.89 17.95 12.31
CA ILE A 188 -7.14 19.16 12.69
C ILE A 188 -5.67 18.93 12.30
N GLU A 189 -5.14 19.78 11.43
CA GLU A 189 -3.70 19.79 11.14
C GLU A 189 -2.93 20.55 12.19
N THR A 190 -1.83 19.98 12.66
CA THR A 190 -0.92 20.60 13.61
C THR A 190 0.51 20.10 13.41
N ALA A 191 1.47 21.02 13.48
CA ALA A 191 2.90 20.68 13.39
C ALA A 191 3.41 19.86 14.59
N ALA A 192 2.62 19.72 15.66
CA ALA A 192 2.97 18.92 16.84
C ALA A 192 2.85 17.41 16.58
N ILE A 193 2.22 16.99 15.49
CA ILE A 193 2.04 15.58 15.14
C ILE A 193 2.94 15.28 13.94
N PRO A 194 3.85 14.27 14.01
CA PRO A 194 4.67 13.88 12.88
C PRO A 194 3.85 13.16 11.79
N ALA A 195 4.36 13.21 10.54
CA ALA A 195 3.76 12.49 9.42
C ALA A 195 3.66 10.99 9.72
N GLY A 196 2.51 10.39 9.40
CA GLY A 196 2.24 8.98 9.70
C GLY A 196 1.69 8.72 11.10
N MET A 197 1.58 9.75 11.95
CA MET A 197 0.94 9.64 13.25
C MET A 197 -0.44 10.27 13.25
N LEU A 198 -1.39 9.63 13.89
CA LEU A 198 -2.70 10.19 14.23
C LEU A 198 -2.81 10.30 15.76
N ARG A 199 -3.36 11.40 16.26
CA ARG A 199 -3.77 11.51 17.65
C ARG A 199 -5.28 11.71 17.72
N ILE A 200 -5.97 10.80 18.41
CA ILE A 200 -7.42 10.84 18.58
C ILE A 200 -7.71 10.92 20.07
N GLY A 201 -8.16 12.08 20.52
CA GLY A 201 -8.27 12.37 21.96
C GLY A 201 -6.90 12.32 22.65
N LYS A 202 -6.71 11.34 23.54
CA LYS A 202 -5.44 11.11 24.28
C LYS A 202 -4.56 10.05 23.61
N ASP A 203 -5.10 9.28 22.67
CA ASP A 203 -4.45 8.12 22.08
C ASP A 203 -3.65 8.50 20.84
N GLY A 204 -2.42 7.98 20.76
CA GLY A 204 -1.53 8.14 19.61
C GLY A 204 -1.42 6.85 18.82
N TYR A 205 -1.51 6.95 17.48
CA TYR A 205 -1.45 5.82 16.57
C TYR A 205 -0.40 6.07 15.47
N ASP A 206 0.55 5.16 15.31
CA ASP A 206 1.37 5.08 14.09
C ASP A 206 0.58 4.29 13.05
N VAL A 207 0.20 4.92 11.93
CA VAL A 207 -0.61 4.28 10.89
C VAL A 207 0.07 3.06 10.27
N PHE A 208 1.41 2.99 10.35
CA PHE A 208 2.20 1.87 9.82
C PHE A 208 2.39 0.72 10.83
N GLN A 209 1.93 0.87 12.07
CA GLN A 209 2.01 -0.18 13.10
C GLN A 209 0.68 -0.90 13.32
N ILE A 210 -0.36 -0.53 12.60
CA ILE A 210 -1.67 -1.18 12.72
C ILE A 210 -1.70 -2.45 11.90
N ALA A 211 -1.99 -3.56 12.59
CA ALA A 211 -2.17 -4.85 11.95
C ALA A 211 -3.28 -4.80 10.89
N GLY A 212 -3.04 -5.42 9.74
CA GLY A 212 -4.06 -5.64 8.73
C GLY A 212 -5.22 -6.47 9.30
N THR A 213 -6.38 -6.36 8.67
CA THR A 213 -7.58 -7.15 9.05
C THR A 213 -7.44 -8.64 8.74
N ALA A 214 -6.42 -9.04 8.00
CA ALA A 214 -6.05 -10.45 7.83
C ALA A 214 -4.97 -10.79 8.86
N ARG A 215 -5.30 -11.67 9.78
CA ARG A 215 -4.29 -12.35 10.61
C ARG A 215 -3.32 -13.06 9.67
N ILE A 216 -2.04 -12.70 9.78
CA ILE A 216 -0.94 -13.43 9.16
C ILE A 216 -0.90 -14.84 9.75
#